data_c39935ccf8a7d59634a6ec60034a06e0
#
_entry.id   c39935ccf8a7d59634a6ec60034a06e0
#
_cell.length_a   1.000
_cell.length_b   1.000
_cell.length_c   1.000
_cell.angle_alpha   90.00
_cell.angle_beta   90.00
_cell.angle_gamma   90.00
#
_symmetry.space_group_name_H-M   'P 1'
#
loop_
_entity.id
_entity.type
_entity.pdbx_description
1 polymer ?
#
loop_
_entity_poly.entity_id
_entity_poly.type
_entity_poly.pdbx_seq_one_letter_code
_entity_poly.pdbx_strand_id
1 'polypeptide(L)'
;MRDRTLVDMAAQAGEIMLVSGAEIYRVEDTVARILRASGASGAEVVVMATGIFITLTSGEGEPLSVVRRVRGRSTNMNRICRVNDVS
;
A
#
# COMPACT_ATOMS: atom_id res chain seq x y z
N MET A 1 1.77 11.95 15.71
CA MET A 1 2.18 10.63 15.24
C MET A 1 3.40 10.76 14.35
N ARG A 2 4.31 9.82 14.48
CA ARG A 2 5.52 9.91 13.69
C ARG A 2 5.27 9.51 12.27
N ASP A 3 5.97 10.19 11.38
CA ASP A 3 5.79 9.95 9.95
C ASP A 3 6.00 8.49 9.57
N ARG A 4 7.00 7.85 10.14
CA ARG A 4 7.28 6.48 9.81
C ARG A 4 6.14 5.55 10.21
N THR A 5 5.59 5.77 11.40
CA THR A 5 4.47 4.98 11.86
C THR A 5 3.26 5.18 10.98
N LEU A 6 3.02 6.43 10.60
CA LEU A 6 1.89 6.75 9.74
C LEU A 6 2.03 6.06 8.39
N VAL A 7 3.20 6.12 7.81
CA VAL A 7 3.44 5.52 6.50
C VAL A 7 3.28 4.00 6.59
N ASP A 8 3.79 3.40 7.67
CA ASP A 8 3.66 1.96 7.83
C ASP A 8 2.21 1.55 7.96
N MET A 9 1.42 2.32 8.69
CA MET A 9 0.01 2.00 8.85
C MET A 9 -0.74 2.14 7.52
N ALA A 10 -0.44 3.20 6.78
CA ALA A 10 -1.08 3.40 5.50
C ALA A 10 -0.70 2.30 4.52
N ALA A 11 0.58 1.91 4.53
CA ALA A 11 1.04 0.85 3.65
C ALA A 11 0.38 -0.48 4.00
N GLN A 12 0.20 -0.73 5.28
CA GLN A 12 -0.44 -1.97 5.70
C GLN A 12 -1.90 -1.99 5.26
N ALA A 13 -2.58 -0.87 5.36
CA ALA A 13 -3.96 -0.79 4.90
C ALA A 13 -4.02 -1.08 3.41
N GLY A 14 -3.09 -0.52 2.65
CA GLY A 14 -3.04 -0.76 1.22
C GLY A 14 -2.77 -2.22 0.89
N GLU A 15 -1.88 -2.83 1.65
CA GLU A 15 -1.56 -4.23 1.43
C GLU A 15 -2.77 -5.12 1.67
N ILE A 16 -3.51 -4.84 2.72
CA ILE A 16 -4.71 -5.60 3.02
C ILE A 16 -5.71 -5.49 1.88
N MET A 17 -5.87 -4.29 1.36
CA MET A 17 -6.78 -4.08 0.25
C MET A 17 -6.34 -4.85 -1.00
N LEU A 18 -5.06 -4.79 -1.31
CA LEU A 18 -4.53 -5.49 -2.48
C LEU A 18 -4.74 -6.99 -2.36
N VAL A 19 -4.43 -7.53 -1.21
CA VAL A 19 -4.57 -8.96 -0.98
C VAL A 19 -6.03 -9.37 -1.06
N SER A 20 -6.91 -8.45 -0.71
CA SER A 20 -8.35 -8.72 -0.76
C SER A 20 -8.95 -8.52 -2.15
N GLY A 21 -8.15 -8.12 -3.11
CA GLY A 21 -8.62 -8.02 -4.48
C GLY A 21 -9.07 -6.64 -4.93
N ALA A 22 -8.77 -5.62 -4.16
CA ALA A 22 -9.14 -4.27 -4.54
C ALA A 22 -8.37 -3.82 -5.79
N GLU A 23 -8.96 -2.94 -6.54
CA GLU A 23 -8.31 -2.43 -7.73
C GLU A 23 -7.18 -1.49 -7.34
N ILE A 24 -6.14 -1.51 -8.14
CA ILE A 24 -4.93 -0.76 -7.81
C ILE A 24 -5.19 0.72 -7.58
N TYR A 25 -6.00 1.34 -8.44
CA TYR A 25 -6.23 2.77 -8.28
C TYR A 25 -7.01 3.09 -6.99
N ARG A 26 -7.80 2.14 -6.52
CA ARG A 26 -8.52 2.36 -5.27
C ARG A 26 -7.59 2.26 -4.08
N VAL A 27 -6.61 1.37 -4.19
CA VAL A 27 -5.61 1.24 -3.14
C VAL A 27 -4.80 2.52 -3.06
N GLU A 28 -4.37 3.03 -4.22
CA GLU A 28 -3.61 4.28 -4.24
C GLU A 28 -4.39 5.42 -3.61
N ASP A 29 -5.66 5.53 -3.99
CA ASP A 29 -6.48 6.60 -3.48
C ASP A 29 -6.66 6.51 -1.96
N THR A 30 -6.91 5.31 -1.48
CA THR A 30 -7.11 5.10 -0.04
C THR A 30 -5.85 5.42 0.75
N VAL A 31 -4.71 4.93 0.29
CA VAL A 31 -3.46 5.18 0.99
C VAL A 31 -3.15 6.67 1.00
N ALA A 32 -3.35 7.32 -0.13
CA ALA A 32 -3.09 8.76 -0.22
C ALA A 32 -4.02 9.54 0.71
N ARG A 33 -5.27 9.13 0.81
CA ARG A 33 -6.21 9.81 1.69
C ARG A 33 -5.83 9.67 3.15
N ILE A 34 -5.39 8.49 3.53
CA ILE A 34 -4.94 8.27 4.91
C ILE A 34 -3.80 9.21 5.25
N LEU A 35 -2.85 9.32 4.34
CA LEU A 35 -1.69 10.16 4.58
C LEU A 35 -2.07 11.63 4.63
N ARG A 36 -2.93 12.06 3.74
CA ARG A 36 -3.34 13.47 3.73
C ARG A 36 -4.19 13.82 4.93
N ALA A 37 -5.05 12.91 5.33
CA ALA A 37 -5.93 13.16 6.47
C ALA A 37 -5.13 13.34 7.75
N SER A 38 -3.93 12.80 7.79
CA SER A 38 -3.08 12.92 8.96
C SER A 38 -2.18 14.15 8.91
N GLY A 39 -2.38 14.99 7.93
CA GLY A 39 -1.63 16.24 7.86
C GLY A 39 -0.42 16.22 6.94
N ALA A 40 -0.20 15.12 6.25
CA ALA A 40 0.94 15.06 5.35
C ALA A 40 0.65 15.89 4.11
N SER A 41 1.52 16.82 3.81
CA SER A 41 1.27 17.73 2.71
C SER A 41 1.87 17.27 1.40
N GLY A 42 2.83 16.39 1.42
CA GLY A 42 3.42 15.91 0.19
C GLY A 42 3.53 14.41 0.19
N ALA A 43 2.45 13.75 -0.14
CA ALA A 43 2.46 12.30 -0.16
C ALA A 43 2.27 11.81 -1.57
N GLU A 44 3.15 10.92 -2.02
CA GLU A 44 3.01 10.29 -3.31
C GLU A 44 2.94 8.80 -3.11
N VAL A 45 1.99 8.16 -3.76
CA VAL A 45 1.77 6.74 -3.62
C VAL A 45 1.70 6.10 -4.99
N VAL A 46 2.49 5.07 -5.18
CA VAL A 46 2.44 4.29 -6.41
C VAL A 46 2.18 2.85 -6.01
N VAL A 47 1.15 2.26 -6.57
CA VAL A 47 0.77 0.90 -6.23
C VAL A 47 0.88 0.03 -7.47
N MET A 48 1.52 -1.11 -7.30
CA MET A 48 1.59 -2.11 -8.34
C MET A 48 1.08 -3.40 -7.76
N ALA A 49 0.85 -4.38 -8.61
CA ALA A 49 0.33 -5.66 -8.14
C ALA A 49 1.23 -6.29 -7.09
N THR A 50 2.50 -5.98 -7.12
CA THR A 50 3.47 -6.62 -6.24
C THR A 50 4.09 -5.70 -5.20
N GLY A 51 3.65 -4.46 -5.13
CA GLY A 51 4.26 -3.57 -4.16
C GLY A 51 3.60 -2.23 -4.05
N ILE A 52 3.87 -1.57 -2.94
CA ILE A 52 3.37 -0.23 -2.67
C ILE A 52 4.57 0.65 -2.36
N PHE A 53 4.64 1.77 -3.06
CA PHE A 53 5.74 2.72 -2.89
C PHE A 53 5.15 4.02 -2.38
N ILE A 54 5.64 4.49 -1.25
CA ILE A 54 5.15 5.72 -0.64
C ILE A 54 6.30 6.67 -0.41
N THR A 55 6.14 7.91 -0.83
CA THR A 55 7.10 8.94 -0.52
C THR A 55 6.37 10.05 0.20
N LEU A 56 6.85 10.38 1.37
CA LEU A 56 6.25 11.41 2.19
C LEU A 56 7.23 12.55 2.37
N THR A 57 6.83 13.73 1.95
CA THR A 57 7.65 14.90 2.11
C THR A 57 6.98 15.79 3.15
N SER A 58 7.65 16.01 4.26
CA SER A 58 7.04 16.83 5.27
C SER A 58 7.83 18.11 5.35
N GLY A 59 7.47 19.03 4.69
CA GLY A 59 7.95 20.40 4.73
C GLY A 59 9.44 20.64 5.00
N GLU A 60 9.93 20.06 6.03
CA GLU A 60 11.31 20.21 6.41
C GLU A 60 11.99 18.88 6.44
N GLY A 61 13.22 18.85 6.07
CA GLY A 61 13.98 17.62 6.16
C GLY A 61 13.82 16.78 4.92
N GLU A 62 14.36 15.59 4.99
CA GLU A 62 14.43 14.71 3.85
C GLU A 62 13.14 13.92 3.66
N PRO A 63 12.80 13.62 2.42
CA PRO A 63 11.62 12.80 2.18
C PRO A 63 11.81 11.43 2.76
N LEU A 64 10.71 10.85 3.23
CA LEU A 64 10.71 9.50 3.73
C LEU A 64 10.12 8.61 2.66
N SER A 65 10.87 7.63 2.21
CA SER A 65 10.41 6.72 1.19
C SER A 65 10.32 5.32 1.76
N VAL A 66 9.20 4.65 1.49
CA VAL A 66 8.97 3.31 1.98
C VAL A 66 8.50 2.46 0.83
N VAL A 67 9.07 1.26 0.72
CA VAL A 67 8.65 0.29 -0.26
C VAL A 67 8.15 -0.92 0.48
N ARG A 68 6.93 -1.33 0.17
CA ARG A 68 6.36 -2.49 0.81
C ARG A 68 6.03 -3.52 -0.24
N ARG A 69 6.67 -4.65 -0.15
CA ARG A 69 6.42 -5.71 -1.11
C ARG A 69 5.16 -6.48 -0.72
N VAL A 70 4.29 -6.68 -1.68
CA VAL A 70 3.04 -7.37 -1.44
C VAL A 70 3.10 -8.72 -2.13
N ARG A 71 3.12 -9.78 -1.35
CA ARG A 71 3.24 -11.12 -1.90
C ARG A 71 1.99 -11.95 -1.75
N GLY A 72 1.14 -11.55 -0.82
CA GLY A 72 -0.03 -12.33 -0.51
C GLY A 72 -1.00 -12.46 -1.68
N ARG A 73 -1.08 -11.43 -2.50
CA ARG A 73 -2.01 -11.45 -3.62
C ARG A 73 -1.70 -12.60 -4.57
N SER A 74 -0.42 -12.73 -4.90
CA SER A 74 0.00 -13.78 -5.80
C SER A 74 -0.25 -15.14 -5.18
N THR A 75 0.06 -15.27 -3.93
CA THR A 75 -0.12 -16.51 -3.22
C THR A 75 -1.58 -16.89 -3.17
N ASN A 76 -2.43 -15.93 -2.91
CA ASN A 76 -3.86 -16.19 -2.84
C ASN A 76 -4.40 -16.66 -4.18
N MET A 77 -3.96 -16.05 -5.25
CA MET A 77 -4.41 -16.44 -6.56
C MET A 77 -3.97 -17.85 -6.89
N ASN A 78 -2.76 -18.18 -6.55
CA ASN A 78 -2.28 -19.52 -6.79
C ASN A 78 -3.08 -20.53 -6.00
N ARG A 79 -3.44 -20.19 -4.80
CA ARG A 79 -4.18 -21.08 -3.97
C ARG A 79 -5.56 -21.32 -4.52
N ILE A 80 -6.19 -20.28 -4.99
CA ILE A 80 -7.52 -20.39 -5.57
C ILE A 80 -7.48 -21.25 -6.81
N CYS A 81 -6.52 -21.01 -7.66
CA CYS A 81 -6.39 -21.79 -8.86
C CYS A 81 -6.20 -23.25 -8.54
N ARG A 82 -5.39 -23.52 -7.56
CA ARG A 82 -5.11 -24.87 -7.21
C ARG A 82 -6.31 -25.60 -6.69
N VAL A 83 -7.07 -24.93 -5.89
CA VAL A 83 -8.28 -25.52 -5.35
C VAL A 83 -9.25 -25.82 -6.46
N ASN A 84 -9.34 -24.92 -7.41
CA ASN A 84 -10.24 -25.14 -8.52
C ASN A 84 -9.78 -26.18 -9.48
N ASP A 85 -8.50 -26.28 -9.63
CA ASP A 85 -7.97 -27.23 -10.56
C ASP A 85 -7.89 -28.55 -10.03
N VAL A 86 -7.52 -28.57 -8.89
CA VAL A 86 -7.34 -29.82 -8.30
C VAL A 86 -8.53 -30.25 -7.89
N SER A 87 -8.81 -29.41 -7.90
CA SER A 87 -9.71 -28.98 -8.01
C SER A 87 -9.24 -29.28 -8.78
#